data_9642dd0c2af647174511d90a0b6ce0f3
#
_entry.id   9642dd0c2af647174511d90a0b6ce0f3
#
_cell.length_a   1.000
_cell.length_b   1.000
_cell.length_c   1.000
_cell.angle_alpha   90.00
_cell.angle_beta   90.00
_cell.angle_gamma   90.00
#
_symmetry.space_group_name_H-M   'P 1'
#
loop_
_entity.id
_entity.type
_entity.pdbx_description
1 polymer ?
#
loop_
_entity_poly.entity_id
_entity_poly.type
_entity_poly.pdbx_seq_one_letter_code
_entity_poly.pdbx_strand_id
1 'polypeptide(L)'
;MNQNESLKTAFGYIRVSTHMQEEISPEAQKHELQKWAKQHNILITQWFQDNGISGKKAENRTAFQNMIALAKEKDHPDYILAWKFSRFARNQEESIVYKSLLRKNNVQVVSISEPLPDGPFAPLIERIIEWMDEYYSIRLSG
;
A
#
# COMPACT_ATOMS: atom_id res chain seq x y z
N MET A 1 28.08 7.24 9.62
CA MET A 1 27.64 7.28 9.63
C MET A 1 26.94 7.63 9.33
N ASN A 2 26.83 7.45 9.02
CA ASN A 2 26.17 7.83 8.86
C ASN A 2 25.26 7.81 9.14
N GLN A 3 25.11 7.64 9.69
CA GLN A 3 24.26 7.74 10.07
C GLN A 3 23.48 8.53 10.01
N ASN A 4 23.74 8.81 9.93
CA ASN A 4 23.03 9.78 9.67
C ASN A 4 22.30 9.62 8.59
N GLU A 5 22.12 8.57 8.20
CA GLU A 5 21.17 8.27 7.44
C GLU A 5 20.04 8.56 8.05
N SER A 6 19.31 9.47 7.62
CA SER A 6 18.08 9.75 8.19
C SER A 6 17.23 8.61 8.11
N LEU A 7 16.48 8.40 9.10
CA LEU A 7 15.47 7.41 9.13
C LEU A 7 14.46 7.73 8.07
N LYS A 8 14.11 6.78 7.29
CA LYS A 8 13.05 6.94 6.31
C LYS A 8 11.70 6.91 7.02
N THR A 9 10.72 7.58 6.43
CA THR A 9 9.40 7.61 7.02
C THR A 9 8.39 6.97 6.09
N ALA A 10 7.26 6.56 6.68
CA ALA A 10 6.21 5.90 5.92
C ALA A 10 4.86 6.16 6.52
N PHE A 11 3.84 6.07 5.67
CA PHE A 11 2.45 5.99 6.14
C PHE A 11 2.07 4.52 6.06
N GLY A 12 1.30 4.05 7.01
CA GLY A 12 0.76 2.70 6.96
C GLY A 12 -0.70 2.77 6.54
N TYR A 13 -1.07 1.99 5.55
CA TYR A 13 -2.44 1.97 5.06
C TYR A 13 -3.04 0.59 5.24
N ILE A 14 -4.19 0.53 5.87
CA ILE A 14 -4.88 -0.71 6.14
C ILE A 14 -6.28 -0.61 5.57
N ARG A 15 -6.66 -1.61 4.80
CA ARG A 15 -8.00 -1.70 4.28
C ARG A 15 -8.50 -3.11 4.47
N VAL A 16 -9.69 -3.24 5.02
CA VAL A 16 -10.28 -4.55 5.23
C VAL A 16 -11.66 -4.55 4.60
N SER A 17 -12.10 -5.72 4.24
CA SER A 17 -13.42 -5.90 3.66
C SER A 17 -14.17 -6.88 4.52
N THR A 18 -15.44 -6.63 4.69
CA THR A 18 -16.25 -7.52 5.49
C THR A 18 -16.43 -8.87 4.84
N HIS A 19 -16.12 -8.98 3.55
CA HIS A 19 -16.29 -10.24 2.85
C HIS A 19 -15.05 -11.08 2.80
N MET A 20 -13.93 -10.59 3.29
CA MET A 20 -12.68 -11.29 3.15
C MET A 20 -12.37 -12.04 4.41
N GLN A 21 -12.85 -13.25 4.47
CA GLN A 21 -12.70 -14.00 5.69
C GLN A 21 -11.32 -14.51 5.91
N GLU A 22 -10.56 -14.65 4.83
CA GLU A 22 -9.23 -15.14 4.99
C GLU A 22 -8.22 -14.08 5.24
N GLU A 23 -8.69 -12.84 5.31
CA GLU A 23 -7.79 -11.79 5.51
C GLU A 23 -7.36 -11.68 6.92
N ILE A 24 -6.14 -11.30 7.18
CA ILE A 24 -5.75 -11.08 8.56
C ILE A 24 -6.41 -9.80 9.04
N SER A 25 -6.61 -9.72 10.33
CA SER A 25 -7.32 -8.60 10.93
C SER A 25 -6.55 -7.30 10.75
N PRO A 26 -7.23 -6.16 10.93
CA PRO A 26 -6.53 -4.87 10.86
C PRO A 26 -5.38 -4.79 11.84
N GLU A 27 -5.58 -5.33 13.04
CA GLU A 27 -4.52 -5.30 14.04
C GLU A 27 -3.33 -6.12 13.61
N ALA A 28 -3.59 -7.27 12.99
CA ALA A 28 -2.51 -8.11 12.51
C ALA A 28 -1.78 -7.46 11.34
N GLN A 29 -2.51 -6.82 10.45
CA GLN A 29 -1.88 -6.08 9.37
C GLN A 29 -0.97 -4.99 9.92
N LYS A 30 -1.48 -4.26 10.90
CA LYS A 30 -0.72 -3.18 11.50
C LYS A 30 0.56 -3.71 12.14
N HIS A 31 0.43 -4.83 12.85
CA HIS A 31 1.58 -5.44 13.49
C HIS A 31 2.64 -5.84 12.46
N GLU A 32 2.20 -6.43 11.36
CA GLU A 32 3.15 -6.85 10.33
C GLU A 32 3.81 -5.66 9.66
N LEU A 33 3.07 -4.60 9.43
CA LEU A 33 3.65 -3.39 8.84
C LEU A 33 4.68 -2.77 9.79
N GLN A 34 4.39 -2.74 11.08
CA GLN A 34 5.34 -2.20 12.04
C GLN A 34 6.61 -3.05 12.12
N LYS A 35 6.44 -4.35 12.08
CA LYS A 35 7.56 -5.25 12.15
C LYS A 35 8.47 -5.08 10.93
N TRP A 36 7.85 -5.01 9.76
CA TRP A 36 8.59 -4.84 8.53
C TRP A 36 9.34 -3.50 8.53
N ALA A 37 8.66 -2.45 8.95
CA ALA A 37 9.26 -1.12 8.99
C ALA A 37 10.46 -1.09 9.93
N LYS A 38 10.32 -1.72 11.08
CA LYS A 38 11.40 -1.76 12.03
C LYS A 38 12.61 -2.48 11.46
N GLN A 39 12.37 -3.56 10.73
CA GLN A 39 13.47 -4.32 10.15
C GLN A 39 14.18 -3.54 9.06
N HIS A 40 13.52 -2.55 8.47
CA HIS A 40 14.10 -1.78 7.38
C HIS A 40 14.44 -0.35 7.79
N ASN A 41 14.45 -0.07 9.08
CA ASN A 41 14.79 1.26 9.60
C ASN A 41 13.86 2.33 9.05
N ILE A 42 12.59 2.03 9.04
CA ILE A 42 11.56 2.95 8.58
C ILE A 42 10.64 3.26 9.74
N LEU A 43 10.33 4.54 9.90
CA LEU A 43 9.42 4.98 10.95
C LEU A 43 8.06 5.25 10.35
N ILE A 44 7.03 4.58 10.85
CA ILE A 44 5.67 4.83 10.39
C ILE A 44 5.13 6.00 11.21
N THR A 45 4.88 7.10 10.53
CA THR A 45 4.49 8.33 11.21
C THR A 45 2.99 8.50 11.34
N GLN A 46 2.23 7.89 10.44
CA GLN A 46 0.78 8.00 10.50
C GLN A 46 0.15 6.72 9.97
N TRP A 47 -1.02 6.44 10.48
CA TRP A 47 -1.80 5.28 10.05
C TRP A 47 -3.11 5.75 9.44
N PHE A 48 -3.50 5.09 8.35
CA PHE A 48 -4.75 5.39 7.68
C PHE A 48 -5.49 4.06 7.51
N GLN A 49 -6.75 4.04 7.87
CA GLN A 49 -7.51 2.80 7.80
C GLN A 49 -8.89 3.07 7.23
N ASP A 50 -9.26 2.29 6.22
CA ASP A 50 -10.59 2.31 5.68
C ASP A 50 -11.18 0.93 5.88
N ASN A 51 -12.41 0.88 6.36
CA ASN A 51 -13.09 -0.38 6.50
C ASN A 51 -13.99 -0.52 5.30
N GLY A 52 -13.78 -1.57 4.56
CA GLY A 52 -14.59 -1.81 3.39
C GLY A 52 -16.03 -2.02 3.80
N ILE A 53 -16.93 -1.37 3.10
CA ILE A 53 -18.31 -1.54 3.37
C ILE A 53 -18.82 -2.50 2.35
N SER A 54 -19.49 -3.50 2.80
CA SER A 54 -20.01 -4.44 1.88
C SER A 54 -21.06 -3.73 1.09
N GLY A 55 -21.21 -4.07 -0.10
CA GLY A 55 -22.25 -3.53 -0.85
C GLY A 55 -21.77 -2.95 -2.07
N LYS A 56 -22.68 -2.45 -2.80
CA LYS A 56 -22.42 -2.04 -4.01
C LYS A 56 -21.98 -0.69 -4.13
N LYS A 57 -22.12 0.11 -3.10
CA LYS A 57 -21.72 1.42 -3.25
C LYS A 57 -20.28 1.50 -3.28
N ALA A 58 -19.73 2.37 -4.01
CA ALA A 58 -18.32 2.61 -4.04
C ALA A 58 -17.89 2.93 -2.64
N GLU A 59 -16.83 2.36 -2.24
CA GLU A 59 -16.35 2.64 -0.94
C GLU A 59 -15.97 4.04 -0.81
N ASN A 60 -16.26 4.58 0.34
CA ASN A 60 -15.86 5.91 0.62
C ASN A 60 -14.49 5.80 1.27
N ARG A 61 -13.47 5.84 0.51
CA ARG A 61 -12.12 5.65 1.01
C ARG A 61 -11.55 6.96 1.54
N THR A 62 -12.19 7.48 2.57
CA THR A 62 -11.81 8.78 3.11
C THR A 62 -10.37 8.80 3.62
N ALA A 63 -9.97 7.74 4.34
CA ALA A 63 -8.61 7.70 4.85
C ALA A 63 -7.60 7.64 3.72
N PHE A 64 -7.91 6.87 2.68
CA PHE A 64 -7.03 6.79 1.53
C PHE A 64 -6.87 8.14 0.86
N GLN A 65 -7.98 8.86 0.67
CA GLN A 65 -7.92 10.16 0.02
C GLN A 65 -7.11 11.15 0.86
N ASN A 66 -7.28 11.13 2.17
CA ASN A 66 -6.49 11.99 3.04
C ASN A 66 -5.02 11.63 2.98
N MET A 67 -4.73 10.34 2.92
CA MET A 67 -3.35 9.87 2.85
C MET A 67 -2.68 10.37 1.56
N ILE A 68 -3.39 10.25 0.44
CA ILE A 68 -2.84 10.69 -0.83
C ILE A 68 -2.59 12.20 -0.82
N ALA A 69 -3.52 12.95 -0.24
CA ALA A 69 -3.35 14.40 -0.17
C ALA A 69 -2.11 14.77 0.64
N LEU A 70 -1.91 14.12 1.78
CA LEU A 70 -0.74 14.40 2.60
C LEU A 70 0.54 13.93 1.96
N ALA A 71 0.47 12.86 1.19
CA ALA A 71 1.66 12.34 0.53
C ALA A 71 2.16 13.24 -0.58
N LYS A 72 1.35 14.19 -1.02
CA LYS A 72 1.78 15.12 -2.05
C LYS A 72 2.35 16.40 -1.49
N GLU A 73 2.39 16.52 -0.17
CA GLU A 73 2.87 17.75 0.43
C GLU A 73 4.36 17.71 0.66
N LYS A 74 4.87 18.85 1.09
CA LYS A 74 6.28 18.99 1.28
C LYS A 74 6.85 17.98 2.26
N ASP A 75 6.09 17.69 3.32
CA ASP A 75 6.56 16.77 4.34
C ASP A 75 6.07 15.36 4.08
N HIS A 76 6.07 14.97 2.84
CA HIS A 76 5.56 13.66 2.47
C HIS A 76 6.43 12.55 3.06
N PRO A 77 5.89 11.34 3.20
CA PRO A 77 6.69 10.22 3.64
C PRO A 77 7.54 9.69 2.47
N ASP A 78 8.46 8.82 2.77
CA ASP A 78 9.23 8.16 1.73
C ASP A 78 8.46 6.98 1.15
N TYR A 79 7.62 6.34 1.98
CA TYR A 79 6.92 5.13 1.56
C TYR A 79 5.48 5.14 2.04
N ILE A 80 4.65 4.39 1.33
CA ILE A 80 3.34 4.00 1.83
C ILE A 80 3.36 2.49 1.89
N LEU A 81 3.11 1.94 3.07
CA LEU A 81 3.17 0.50 3.29
C LEU A 81 1.77 -0.07 3.34
N ALA A 82 1.57 -1.17 2.66
CA ALA A 82 0.31 -1.89 2.69
C ALA A 82 0.59 -3.38 2.77
N TRP A 83 -0.38 -4.14 3.25
CA TRP A 83 -0.22 -5.59 3.37
C TRP A 83 -0.10 -6.23 1.99
N LYS A 84 -0.95 -5.82 1.07
CA LYS A 84 -0.92 -6.29 -0.31
C LYS A 84 -1.28 -5.15 -1.22
N PHE A 85 -0.88 -5.24 -2.48
CA PHE A 85 -1.26 -4.21 -3.44
C PHE A 85 -2.79 -4.12 -3.56
N SER A 86 -3.49 -5.23 -3.40
CA SER A 86 -4.94 -5.22 -3.47
C SER A 86 -5.56 -4.50 -2.27
N ARG A 87 -4.78 -4.22 -1.24
CA ARG A 87 -5.24 -3.41 -0.11
C ARG A 87 -4.90 -1.95 -0.29
N PHE A 88 -4.03 -1.64 -1.25
CA PHE A 88 -3.73 -0.26 -1.57
C PHE A 88 -4.69 0.25 -2.65
N ALA A 89 -4.93 -0.52 -3.68
CA ALA A 89 -5.77 -0.09 -4.79
C ALA A 89 -6.81 -1.16 -5.07
N ARG A 90 -7.91 -0.76 -5.66
CA ARG A 90 -8.99 -1.69 -5.92
C ARG A 90 -8.81 -2.45 -7.20
N ASN A 91 -8.04 -1.92 -8.13
CA ASN A 91 -7.77 -2.61 -9.38
C ASN A 91 -6.45 -2.12 -9.94
N GLN A 92 -6.06 -2.73 -11.03
CA GLN A 92 -4.76 -2.44 -11.62
C GLN A 92 -4.68 -1.00 -12.13
N GLU A 93 -5.74 -0.51 -12.73
CA GLU A 93 -5.73 0.85 -13.24
C GLU A 93 -5.55 1.85 -12.12
N GLU A 94 -6.28 1.68 -11.05
CA GLU A 94 -6.16 2.58 -9.92
C GLU A 94 -4.77 2.51 -9.32
N SER A 95 -4.23 1.30 -9.23
CA SER A 95 -2.89 1.12 -8.69
C SER A 95 -1.87 1.86 -9.52
N ILE A 96 -1.94 1.73 -10.83
CA ILE A 96 -0.99 2.38 -11.71
C ILE A 96 -1.06 3.89 -11.57
N VAL A 97 -2.28 4.42 -11.54
CA VAL A 97 -2.48 5.87 -11.46
C VAL A 97 -1.89 6.42 -10.16
N TYR A 98 -2.26 5.80 -9.04
CA TYR A 98 -1.80 6.33 -7.76
C TYR A 98 -0.32 6.09 -7.51
N LYS A 99 0.20 4.96 -7.95
CA LYS A 99 1.63 4.72 -7.79
C LYS A 99 2.43 5.71 -8.63
N SER A 100 1.95 6.01 -9.82
CA SER A 100 2.62 6.96 -10.67
C SER A 100 2.60 8.36 -10.06
N LEU A 101 1.44 8.76 -9.55
CA LEU A 101 1.29 10.04 -8.90
C LEU A 101 2.23 10.17 -7.70
N LEU A 102 2.26 9.13 -6.88
CA LEU A 102 3.11 9.14 -5.70
C LEU A 102 4.58 9.14 -6.07
N ARG A 103 4.94 8.39 -7.11
CA ARG A 103 6.34 8.35 -7.52
C ARG A 103 6.81 9.73 -7.98
N LYS A 104 5.93 10.50 -8.61
CA LYS A 104 6.27 11.85 -9.00
C LYS A 104 6.54 12.72 -7.80
N ASN A 105 5.99 12.36 -6.67
CA ASN A 105 6.21 13.09 -5.43
C ASN A 105 7.24 12.39 -4.54
N ASN A 106 7.99 11.47 -5.11
CA ASN A 106 9.06 10.76 -4.42
C ASN A 106 8.56 9.88 -3.28
N VAL A 107 7.38 9.30 -3.46
CA VAL A 107 6.81 8.38 -2.50
C VAL A 107 6.65 7.03 -3.20
N GLN A 108 7.11 5.98 -2.56
CA GLN A 108 7.02 4.65 -3.13
C GLN A 108 6.05 3.79 -2.34
N VAL A 109 5.21 3.05 -3.04
CA VAL A 109 4.26 2.13 -2.40
C VAL A 109 4.93 0.78 -2.27
N VAL A 110 4.83 0.19 -1.09
CA VAL A 110 5.42 -1.11 -0.82
C VAL A 110 4.37 -2.07 -0.30
N SER A 111 4.30 -3.24 -0.91
CA SER A 111 3.42 -4.31 -0.46
C SER A 111 4.30 -5.30 0.30
N ILE A 112 4.10 -5.43 1.60
CA ILE A 112 5.05 -6.21 2.39
C ILE A 112 4.87 -7.71 2.25
N SER A 113 3.68 -8.16 1.85
CA SER A 113 3.48 -9.59 1.70
C SER A 113 3.82 -10.08 0.29
N GLU A 114 4.17 -9.17 -0.60
CA GLU A 114 4.53 -9.51 -1.97
C GLU A 114 5.88 -8.90 -2.26
N PRO A 115 6.94 -9.40 -1.64
CA PRO A 115 8.25 -8.78 -1.78
C PRO A 115 8.73 -8.82 -3.22
N LEU A 116 9.40 -7.76 -3.60
CA LEU A 116 9.92 -7.63 -4.95
C LEU A 116 11.42 -7.68 -4.91
N PRO A 117 12.04 -8.23 -5.92
CA PRO A 117 13.49 -8.19 -5.97
C PRO A 117 13.97 -6.78 -6.19
N ASP A 118 15.14 -6.49 -5.70
CA ASP A 118 15.74 -5.20 -5.93
C ASP A 118 16.29 -5.19 -7.35
N GLY A 119 16.52 -4.00 -7.87
CA GLY A 119 17.19 -3.86 -9.12
C GLY A 119 16.30 -3.33 -10.22
N PRO A 120 16.81 -3.26 -11.43
CA PRO A 120 16.10 -2.62 -12.51
C PRO A 120 14.85 -3.34 -12.95
N PHE A 121 14.71 -4.62 -12.60
CA PHE A 121 13.53 -5.37 -12.99
C PHE A 121 12.40 -5.27 -11.98
N ALA A 122 12.63 -4.67 -10.83
CA ALA A 122 11.59 -4.59 -9.80
C ALA A 122 10.31 -3.95 -10.30
N PRO A 123 10.34 -2.83 -11.02
CA PRO A 123 9.08 -2.24 -11.50
C PRO A 123 8.33 -3.16 -12.45
N LEU A 124 9.05 -3.91 -13.26
CA LEU A 124 8.41 -4.83 -14.18
C LEU A 124 7.71 -5.96 -13.43
N ILE A 125 8.39 -6.52 -12.44
CA ILE A 125 7.83 -7.60 -11.66
C ILE A 125 6.62 -7.11 -10.88
N GLU A 126 6.68 -5.90 -10.35
CA GLU A 126 5.57 -5.32 -9.65
C GLU A 126 4.33 -5.24 -10.56
N ARG A 127 4.53 -4.84 -11.81
CA ARG A 127 3.42 -4.74 -12.74
C ARG A 127 2.85 -6.11 -13.07
N ILE A 128 3.71 -7.11 -13.17
CA ILE A 128 3.23 -8.46 -13.43
C ILE A 128 2.39 -8.96 -12.27
N ILE A 129 2.83 -8.70 -11.04
CA ILE A 129 2.07 -9.11 -9.87
C ILE A 129 0.70 -8.44 -9.85
N GLU A 130 0.66 -7.15 -10.14
CA GLU A 130 -0.61 -6.43 -10.15
C GLU A 130 -1.54 -6.95 -11.23
N TRP A 131 -0.96 -7.26 -12.39
CA TRP A 131 -1.75 -7.79 -13.48
C TRP A 131 -2.35 -9.15 -13.10
N MET A 132 -1.57 -9.98 -12.46
CA MET A 132 -2.05 -11.29 -12.05
C MET A 132 -3.17 -11.18 -11.03
N ASP A 133 -3.02 -10.25 -10.07
CA ASP A 133 -4.05 -10.04 -9.08
C ASP A 133 -5.36 -9.62 -9.73
N GLU A 134 -5.28 -8.74 -10.70
CA GLU A 134 -6.48 -8.29 -11.38
C GLU A 134 -7.08 -9.40 -12.23
N TYR A 135 -6.23 -10.19 -12.86
CA TYR A 135 -6.70 -11.29 -13.69
C TYR A 135 -7.50 -12.30 -12.85
N TYR A 136 -6.98 -12.65 -11.69
CA TYR A 136 -7.70 -13.57 -10.83
C TYR A 136 -9.01 -12.97 -10.34
N SER A 137 -9.00 -11.70 -10.06
CA SER A 137 -10.21 -11.04 -9.63
C SER A 137 -11.28 -11.10 -10.71
N ILE A 138 -10.90 -10.86 -11.94
CA ILE A 138 -11.83 -10.92 -13.05
C ILE A 138 -12.38 -12.34 -13.22
N ARG A 139 -11.52 -13.32 -13.14
CA ARG A 139 -11.98 -14.68 -13.30
C ARG A 139 -12.94 -15.11 -12.22
N LEU A 140 -12.71 -14.65 -11.01
CA LEU A 140 -13.59 -15.01 -9.91
C LEU A 140 -14.92 -14.31 -9.98
N SER A 141 -14.96 -13.12 -10.55
CA SER A 141 -16.19 -12.39 -10.62
C SER A 141 -16.95 -12.70 -11.90
N GLY A 142 -16.33 -13.28 -12.86
CA GLY A 142 -16.99 -13.64 -14.09
C GLY A 142 -17.52 -15.04 -14.00
#